data_daecc22059154aa3fd945afbdd10946e
#
_entry.id   daecc22059154aa3fd945afbdd10946e
#
_cell.length_a   1.000
_cell.length_b   1.000
_cell.length_c   1.000
_cell.angle_alpha   90.00
_cell.angle_beta   90.00
_cell.angle_gamma   90.00
#
_symmetry.space_group_name_H-M   'P 1'
#
loop_
_entity.id
_entity.type
_entity.pdbx_description
1 polymer ?
#
loop_
_entity_poly.entity_id
_entity_poly.type
_entity_poly.pdbx_seq_one_letter_code
_entity_poly.pdbx_strand_id
1 'polypeptide(L)'
;MTINADNVIVRYLRLRVGNEGGGEPDGLGSTDCRNLIIDHCSISWSVDECCSIYGGENLTVQWCLVSESLRTAGHAKGKHGYGAIWGGAKASFHHNLLAHHESRVPRLGPRPFTQEREHMDMRNNVFYNWAGNGCYGGEGMYINLSLIHI
;
A
#
# COMPACT_ATOMS: atom_id res chain seq x y z
N MET A 1 1.64 2.17 11.92
CA MET A 1 1.51 3.65 11.99
C MET A 1 0.31 4.08 11.18
N THR A 2 -0.59 4.89 11.75
CA THR A 2 -1.76 5.41 11.04
C THR A 2 -1.64 6.92 10.89
N ILE A 3 -1.89 7.44 9.68
CA ILE A 3 -1.89 8.87 9.38
C ILE A 3 -3.34 9.31 9.22
N ASN A 4 -3.79 10.20 10.09
CA ASN A 4 -5.15 10.76 10.11
C ASN A 4 -5.13 12.29 9.99
N ALA A 5 -4.20 12.82 9.21
CA ALA A 5 -4.02 14.26 9.02
C ALA A 5 -3.63 14.57 7.57
N ASP A 6 -4.02 15.74 7.11
CA ASP A 6 -3.59 16.31 5.82
C ASP A 6 -2.22 16.98 5.94
N ASN A 7 -1.59 17.21 4.79
CA ASN A 7 -0.32 17.94 4.66
C ASN A 7 0.83 17.27 5.41
N VAL A 8 1.02 15.97 5.20
CA VAL A 8 2.02 15.16 5.91
C VAL A 8 3.09 14.66 4.95
N ILE A 9 4.34 14.73 5.38
CA ILE A 9 5.48 14.08 4.73
C ILE A 9 6.12 13.11 5.71
N VAL A 10 6.19 11.83 5.32
CA VAL A 10 6.86 10.77 6.08
C VAL A 10 8.08 10.31 5.28
N ARG A 11 9.27 10.41 5.84
CA ARG A 11 10.51 10.09 5.13
C ARG A 11 11.51 9.34 6.00
N TYR A 12 12.25 8.44 5.36
CA TYR A 12 13.39 7.73 5.95
C TYR A 12 13.08 6.94 7.22
N LEU A 13 11.85 6.41 7.31
CA LEU A 13 11.44 5.58 8.44
C LEU A 13 11.54 4.09 8.12
N ARG A 14 11.82 3.33 9.15
CA ARG A 14 11.73 1.87 9.14
C ARG A 14 10.58 1.45 10.05
N LEU A 15 9.50 0.96 9.47
CA LEU A 15 8.31 0.51 10.17
C LEU A 15 8.32 -1.02 10.21
N ARG A 16 8.38 -1.58 11.41
CA ARG A 16 8.39 -3.02 11.67
C ARG A 16 7.35 -3.33 12.73
N VAL A 17 6.21 -3.84 12.28
CA VAL A 17 5.05 -4.03 13.16
C VAL A 17 5.25 -5.25 14.06
N GLY A 18 5.45 -6.40 13.45
CA GLY A 18 5.47 -7.66 14.18
C GLY A 18 4.07 -8.07 14.67
N ASN A 19 3.98 -9.20 15.32
CA ASN A 19 2.73 -9.76 15.83
C ASN A 19 2.67 -9.86 17.37
N GLU A 20 3.71 -9.43 18.06
CA GLU A 20 3.78 -9.53 19.53
C GLU A 20 2.75 -8.66 20.25
N GLY A 21 2.38 -7.53 19.65
CA GLY A 21 1.37 -6.62 20.20
C GLY A 21 -0.08 -7.09 20.05
N GLY A 22 -0.29 -8.17 19.32
CA GLY A 22 -1.63 -8.67 18.98
C GLY A 22 -2.39 -7.76 18.02
N GLY A 23 -3.59 -8.21 17.60
CA GLY A 23 -4.41 -7.48 16.61
C GLY A 23 -3.96 -7.70 15.17
N GLU A 24 -4.50 -6.91 14.27
CA GLU A 24 -4.30 -7.00 12.82
C GLU A 24 -3.82 -5.65 12.23
N PRO A 25 -2.71 -5.10 12.71
CA PRO A 25 -2.30 -3.77 12.30
C PRO A 25 -1.65 -3.75 10.93
N ASP A 26 -1.96 -2.68 10.18
CA ASP A 26 -1.19 -2.27 9.02
C ASP A 26 0.20 -1.76 9.41
N GLY A 27 1.14 -1.87 8.50
CA GLY A 27 2.46 -1.27 8.65
C GLY A 27 2.40 0.26 8.62
N LEU A 28 1.82 0.79 7.56
CA LEU A 28 1.50 2.19 7.34
C LEU A 28 0.12 2.29 6.71
N GLY A 29 -0.78 3.02 7.33
CA GLY A 29 -2.12 3.23 6.81
C GLY A 29 -2.51 4.71 6.77
N SER A 30 -3.20 5.12 5.70
CA SER A 30 -3.86 6.41 5.57
C SER A 30 -5.07 6.27 4.65
N THR A 31 -6.20 6.76 5.10
CA THR A 31 -7.44 6.75 4.33
C THR A 31 -8.03 8.16 4.31
N ASP A 32 -8.44 8.62 3.12
CA ASP A 32 -9.10 9.91 2.89
C ASP A 32 -8.27 11.17 3.24
N CYS A 33 -6.97 11.04 3.49
CA CYS A 33 -6.08 12.18 3.73
C CYS A 33 -5.67 12.88 2.42
N ARG A 34 -5.26 14.14 2.54
CA ARG A 34 -4.81 14.96 1.41
C ARG A 34 -3.38 15.44 1.58
N ASN A 35 -2.70 15.63 0.45
CA ASN A 35 -1.32 16.15 0.40
C ASN A 35 -0.38 15.29 1.25
N LEU A 36 -0.27 14.02 0.89
CA LEU A 36 0.54 13.05 1.61
C LEU A 36 1.72 12.59 0.75
N ILE A 37 2.91 12.60 1.32
CA ILE A 37 4.11 12.02 0.70
C ILE A 37 4.71 11.00 1.65
N ILE A 38 4.86 9.75 1.17
CA ILE A 38 5.63 8.69 1.81
C ILE A 38 6.87 8.45 0.94
N ASP A 39 8.03 8.70 1.49
CA ASP A 39 9.26 8.75 0.72
C ASP A 39 10.44 8.06 1.42
N HIS A 40 11.16 7.17 0.71
CA HIS A 40 12.31 6.44 1.23
C HIS A 40 12.02 5.69 2.55
N CYS A 41 10.86 5.09 2.67
CA CYS A 41 10.47 4.29 3.83
C CYS A 41 10.63 2.81 3.56
N SER A 42 10.89 2.05 4.65
CA SER A 42 10.89 0.59 4.61
C SER A 42 9.83 0.06 5.57
N ILE A 43 8.87 -0.69 5.05
CA ILE A 43 7.68 -1.14 5.77
C ILE A 43 7.59 -2.65 5.65
N SER A 44 7.59 -3.35 6.78
CA SER A 44 7.58 -4.82 6.79
C SER A 44 6.92 -5.39 8.04
N TRP A 45 6.60 -6.69 7.97
CA TRP A 45 6.12 -7.50 9.09
C TRP A 45 4.76 -7.08 9.65
N SER A 46 3.90 -6.56 8.78
CA SER A 46 2.50 -6.31 9.15
C SER A 46 1.71 -7.63 9.20
N VAL A 47 0.67 -7.65 9.99
CA VAL A 47 -0.27 -8.77 10.10
C VAL A 47 -1.36 -8.68 9.04
N ASP A 48 -1.80 -7.47 8.71
CA ASP A 48 -2.68 -7.17 7.56
C ASP A 48 -1.85 -6.56 6.42
N GLU A 49 -2.13 -5.39 5.90
CA GLU A 49 -1.33 -4.79 4.83
C GLU A 49 -0.07 -4.10 5.36
N CYS A 50 1.01 -4.16 4.57
CA CYS A 50 2.18 -3.34 4.88
C CYS A 50 1.94 -1.86 4.61
N CYS A 51 1.25 -1.48 3.50
CA CYS A 51 1.12 -0.08 3.10
C CYS A 51 -0.23 0.22 2.46
N SER A 52 -1.20 0.69 3.24
CA SER A 52 -2.55 1.01 2.79
C SER A 52 -2.75 2.52 2.67
N ILE A 53 -2.63 3.06 1.45
CA ILE A 53 -2.80 4.49 1.14
C ILE A 53 -3.84 4.63 0.04
N TYR A 54 -5.04 5.07 0.39
CA TYR A 54 -6.15 5.15 -0.57
C TYR A 54 -7.24 6.14 -0.16
N GLY A 55 -8.11 6.49 -1.09
CA GLY A 55 -9.31 7.31 -0.87
C GLY A 55 -9.08 8.81 -0.75
N GLY A 56 -7.82 9.27 -0.65
CA GLY A 56 -7.47 10.67 -0.50
C GLY A 56 -7.16 11.38 -1.83
N GLU A 57 -6.51 12.53 -1.74
CA GLU A 57 -6.13 13.34 -2.90
C GLU A 57 -4.70 13.89 -2.76
N ASN A 58 -3.98 14.02 -3.88
CA ASN A 58 -2.57 14.44 -3.92
C ASN A 58 -1.68 13.52 -3.07
N LEU A 59 -1.66 12.25 -3.41
CA LEU A 59 -0.92 11.22 -2.68
C LEU A 59 0.33 10.81 -3.46
N THR A 60 1.44 10.64 -2.77
CA THR A 60 2.65 10.08 -3.37
C THR A 60 3.27 9.05 -2.44
N VAL A 61 3.55 7.86 -2.99
CA VAL A 61 4.41 6.86 -2.34
C VAL A 61 5.57 6.56 -3.28
N GLN A 62 6.77 6.86 -2.84
CA GLN A 62 7.94 6.76 -3.70
C GLN A 62 9.18 6.24 -2.98
N TRP A 63 10.02 5.52 -3.74
CA TRP A 63 11.30 4.99 -3.27
C TRP A 63 11.18 4.17 -1.98
N CYS A 64 10.07 3.47 -1.81
CA CYS A 64 9.78 2.67 -0.63
C CYS A 64 10.05 1.19 -0.88
N LEU A 65 10.48 0.52 0.17
CA LEU A 65 10.54 -0.93 0.26
C LEU A 65 9.34 -1.41 1.11
N VAL A 66 8.43 -2.12 0.50
CA VAL A 66 7.26 -2.73 1.16
C VAL A 66 7.42 -4.25 1.03
N SER A 67 7.72 -4.93 2.13
CA SER A 67 8.10 -6.34 2.01
C SER A 67 7.76 -7.18 3.23
N GLU A 68 7.73 -8.51 3.02
CA GLU A 68 7.71 -9.50 4.09
C GLU A 68 6.57 -9.32 5.09
N SER A 69 5.34 -9.16 4.59
CA SER A 69 4.16 -9.24 5.45
C SER A 69 4.03 -10.62 6.08
N LEU A 70 3.47 -10.69 7.28
CA LEU A 70 3.44 -11.92 8.09
C LEU A 70 2.24 -12.80 7.71
N ARG A 71 2.49 -13.84 6.93
CA ARG A 71 1.45 -14.74 6.39
C ARG A 71 0.69 -15.51 7.45
N THR A 72 1.32 -15.90 8.53
CA THR A 72 0.77 -16.80 9.56
C THR A 72 0.83 -16.22 10.96
N ALA A 73 0.61 -14.92 11.08
CA ALA A 73 0.76 -14.18 12.34
C ALA A 73 -0.52 -14.07 13.18
N GLY A 74 -1.49 -14.96 12.98
CA GLY A 74 -2.69 -15.01 13.83
C GLY A 74 -3.81 -14.07 13.40
N HIS A 75 -3.85 -13.63 12.15
CA HIS A 75 -4.99 -12.89 11.59
C HIS A 75 -6.27 -13.74 11.66
N ALA A 76 -7.41 -13.15 12.06
CA ALA A 76 -8.67 -13.86 12.27
C ALA A 76 -9.20 -14.56 11.00
N LYS A 77 -8.85 -14.06 9.82
CA LYS A 77 -9.20 -14.67 8.52
C LYS A 77 -8.24 -15.80 8.09
N GLY A 78 -7.32 -16.22 8.93
CA GLY A 78 -6.33 -17.24 8.62
C GLY A 78 -5.08 -16.69 7.91
N LYS A 79 -4.58 -17.38 6.89
CA LYS A 79 -3.41 -16.90 6.14
C LYS A 79 -3.69 -15.54 5.53
N HIS A 80 -2.89 -14.56 5.92
CA HIS A 80 -3.02 -13.16 5.52
C HIS A 80 -1.64 -12.59 5.17
N GLY A 81 -1.32 -11.37 5.56
CA GLY A 81 -0.04 -10.76 5.27
C GLY A 81 0.04 -10.22 3.85
N TYR A 82 -0.60 -9.09 3.63
CA TYR A 82 -0.74 -8.48 2.31
C TYR A 82 0.24 -7.33 2.10
N GLY A 83 0.50 -7.01 0.84
CA GLY A 83 1.43 -5.95 0.48
C GLY A 83 0.84 -4.56 0.70
N ALA A 84 -0.09 -4.16 -0.13
CA ALA A 84 -0.58 -2.79 -0.14
C ALA A 84 -2.02 -2.67 -0.68
N ILE A 85 -2.72 -1.63 -0.24
CA ILE A 85 -3.88 -1.09 -0.95
C ILE A 85 -3.51 0.32 -1.40
N TRP A 86 -3.54 0.58 -2.71
CA TRP A 86 -3.22 1.87 -3.29
C TRP A 86 -4.39 2.42 -4.09
N GLY A 87 -4.69 3.70 -3.92
CA GLY A 87 -5.74 4.42 -4.62
C GLY A 87 -5.71 5.90 -4.31
N GLY A 88 -6.72 6.63 -4.76
CA GLY A 88 -6.87 8.06 -4.51
C GLY A 88 -6.91 8.92 -5.77
N ALA A 89 -7.36 10.16 -5.59
CA ALA A 89 -7.39 11.17 -6.64
C ALA A 89 -6.03 11.86 -6.78
N LYS A 90 -5.54 12.04 -8.00
CA LYS A 90 -4.21 12.63 -8.27
C LYS A 90 -3.11 11.92 -7.47
N ALA A 91 -3.15 10.59 -7.47
CA ALA A 91 -2.20 9.77 -6.73
C ALA A 91 -1.05 9.29 -7.63
N SER A 92 0.15 9.22 -7.07
CA SER A 92 1.34 8.74 -7.77
C SER A 92 2.10 7.73 -6.90
N PHE A 93 2.26 6.52 -7.43
CA PHE A 93 2.98 5.44 -6.76
C PHE A 93 4.14 5.01 -7.67
N HIS A 94 5.37 5.35 -7.30
CA HIS A 94 6.49 5.12 -8.21
C HIS A 94 7.81 4.78 -7.52
N HIS A 95 8.66 4.03 -8.26
CA HIS A 95 9.98 3.63 -7.79
C HIS A 95 9.94 2.84 -6.47
N ASN A 96 8.92 2.02 -6.28
CA ASN A 96 8.79 1.19 -5.10
C ASN A 96 9.12 -0.27 -5.41
N LEU A 97 9.57 -0.98 -4.40
CA LEU A 97 9.67 -2.44 -4.43
C LEU A 97 8.63 -3.03 -3.47
N LEU A 98 7.70 -3.85 -4.00
CA LEU A 98 6.78 -4.66 -3.23
C LEU A 98 7.18 -6.13 -3.38
N ALA A 99 7.52 -6.79 -2.28
CA ALA A 99 8.06 -8.15 -2.36
C ALA A 99 7.67 -9.04 -1.17
N HIS A 100 7.54 -10.35 -1.45
CA HIS A 100 7.32 -11.37 -0.44
C HIS A 100 6.03 -11.21 0.37
N HIS A 101 4.91 -11.11 -0.34
CA HIS A 101 3.58 -10.99 0.25
C HIS A 101 2.69 -12.18 -0.11
N GLU A 102 1.68 -12.45 0.69
CA GLU A 102 0.65 -13.43 0.32
C GLU A 102 -0.14 -12.95 -0.90
N SER A 103 -0.54 -11.69 -0.93
CA SER A 103 -1.35 -11.08 -1.99
C SER A 103 -1.29 -9.55 -1.92
N ARG A 104 -2.09 -8.87 -2.73
CA ARG A 104 -2.19 -7.39 -2.79
C ARG A 104 -0.86 -6.70 -3.07
N VAL A 105 -0.33 -6.93 -4.27
CA VAL A 105 0.99 -6.41 -4.66
C VAL A 105 0.87 -5.47 -5.88
N PRO A 106 0.24 -4.31 -5.72
CA PRO A 106 -0.76 -3.94 -4.73
C PRO A 106 -2.19 -4.37 -5.12
N ARG A 107 -3.16 -4.27 -4.21
CA ARG A 107 -4.57 -4.12 -4.58
C ARG A 107 -4.81 -2.66 -4.94
N LEU A 108 -5.41 -2.43 -6.10
CA LEU A 108 -5.83 -1.10 -6.53
C LEU A 108 -7.22 -0.86 -5.96
N GLY A 109 -7.33 0.01 -4.98
CA GLY A 109 -8.52 0.13 -4.15
C GLY A 109 -9.13 1.52 -4.15
N PRO A 110 -10.17 1.79 -4.95
CA PRO A 110 -10.95 2.99 -4.77
C PRO A 110 -11.82 2.87 -3.50
N ARG A 111 -12.17 4.01 -2.96
CA ARG A 111 -13.24 4.06 -1.96
C ARG A 111 -14.59 3.81 -2.63
N PRO A 112 -15.54 3.20 -1.95
CA PRO A 112 -16.90 3.14 -2.46
C PRO A 112 -17.42 4.53 -2.79
N PHE A 113 -18.04 4.67 -3.97
CA PHE A 113 -18.63 5.91 -4.47
C PHE A 113 -17.65 7.03 -4.88
N THR A 114 -16.34 6.77 -4.92
CA THR A 114 -15.35 7.77 -5.38
C THR A 114 -14.61 7.34 -6.65
N GLN A 115 -14.90 6.17 -7.17
CA GLN A 115 -14.15 5.50 -8.25
C GLN A 115 -13.87 6.43 -9.45
N GLU A 116 -14.89 7.10 -9.95
CA GLU A 116 -14.79 7.96 -11.13
C GLU A 116 -13.92 9.21 -10.91
N ARG A 117 -13.64 9.55 -9.67
CA ARG A 117 -12.77 10.68 -9.32
C ARG A 117 -11.34 10.26 -9.00
N GLU A 118 -11.11 8.96 -8.85
CA GLU A 118 -9.79 8.45 -8.51
C GLU A 118 -8.95 8.26 -9.76
N HIS A 119 -7.86 8.99 -9.83
CA HIS A 119 -6.88 8.95 -10.91
C HIS A 119 -5.51 8.65 -10.32
N MET A 120 -4.94 7.54 -10.73
CA MET A 120 -3.68 7.07 -10.19
C MET A 120 -2.66 6.84 -11.30
N ASP A 121 -1.44 7.31 -11.08
CA ASP A 121 -0.27 7.01 -11.89
C ASP A 121 0.65 6.05 -11.13
N MET A 122 0.91 4.89 -11.72
CA MET A 122 1.76 3.86 -11.12
C MET A 122 2.86 3.47 -12.11
N ARG A 123 4.10 3.82 -11.80
CA ARG A 123 5.23 3.63 -12.73
C ARG A 123 6.54 3.28 -12.04
N ASN A 124 7.43 2.63 -12.78
CA ASN A 124 8.77 2.26 -12.30
C ASN A 124 8.74 1.48 -10.97
N ASN A 125 7.73 0.63 -10.76
CA ASN A 125 7.67 -0.23 -9.59
C ASN A 125 8.17 -1.63 -9.91
N VAL A 126 8.68 -2.30 -8.91
CA VAL A 126 9.03 -3.72 -8.97
C VAL A 126 8.09 -4.49 -8.06
N PHE A 127 7.42 -5.51 -8.60
CA PHE A 127 6.59 -6.44 -7.85
C PHE A 127 7.24 -7.81 -7.92
N TYR A 128 7.49 -8.42 -6.78
CA TYR A 128 8.25 -9.66 -6.74
C TYR A 128 7.74 -10.64 -5.70
N ASN A 129 7.70 -11.92 -6.08
CA ASN A 129 7.47 -13.06 -5.20
C ASN A 129 6.23 -12.93 -4.29
N TRP A 130 5.07 -12.92 -4.90
CA TRP A 130 3.78 -13.04 -4.20
C TRP A 130 3.21 -14.45 -4.35
N ALA A 131 2.33 -14.88 -3.42
CA ALA A 131 1.76 -16.22 -3.44
C ALA A 131 0.39 -16.29 -4.15
N GLY A 132 -0.51 -15.37 -3.84
CA GLY A 132 -1.85 -15.31 -4.42
C GLY A 132 -1.95 -14.29 -5.56
N ASN A 133 -2.75 -13.24 -5.37
CA ASN A 133 -2.92 -12.20 -6.39
C ASN A 133 -1.81 -11.16 -6.33
N GLY A 134 -1.21 -10.84 -7.46
CA GLY A 134 -0.28 -9.74 -7.63
C GLY A 134 -0.98 -8.39 -7.60
N CYS A 135 -0.84 -7.62 -8.69
CA CYS A 135 -1.55 -6.37 -8.88
C CYS A 135 -2.96 -6.62 -9.44
N TYR A 136 -3.99 -6.13 -8.77
CA TYR A 136 -5.39 -6.34 -9.18
C TYR A 136 -6.34 -5.31 -8.55
N GLY A 137 -7.59 -5.26 -9.02
CA GLY A 137 -8.60 -4.33 -8.54
C GLY A 137 -8.79 -3.15 -9.50
N GLY A 138 -9.09 -1.99 -8.96
CA GLY A 138 -9.24 -0.76 -9.74
C GLY A 138 -10.69 -0.40 -10.09
N GLU A 139 -11.65 -1.17 -9.67
CA GLU A 139 -13.09 -1.12 -9.92
C GLU A 139 -13.62 0.28 -10.32
N GLY A 140 -13.46 0.66 -11.60
CA GLY A 140 -13.98 1.92 -12.15
C GLY A 140 -13.12 3.17 -11.96
N MET A 141 -11.93 3.07 -11.35
CA MET A 141 -10.97 4.18 -11.29
C MET A 141 -10.12 4.27 -12.57
N TYR A 142 -9.47 5.41 -12.76
CA TYR A 142 -8.55 5.63 -13.88
C TYR A 142 -7.11 5.37 -13.44
N ILE A 143 -6.43 4.49 -14.17
CA ILE A 143 -5.08 4.08 -13.81
C ILE A 143 -4.16 4.19 -15.02
N ASN A 144 -3.10 4.96 -14.86
CA ASN A 144 -1.97 4.94 -15.78
C ASN A 144 -0.91 3.99 -15.21
N LEU A 145 -0.64 2.92 -15.96
CA LEU A 145 0.28 1.87 -15.52
C LEU A 145 1.43 1.73 -16.53
N SER A 146 2.65 1.96 -16.09
CA SER A 146 3.82 1.88 -16.96
C SER A 146 5.09 1.43 -16.24
N LEU A 147 5.99 0.76 -16.97
CA LEU A 147 7.28 0.33 -16.47
C LEU A 147 7.18 -0.44 -15.15
N ILE A 148 6.33 -1.46 -15.12
CA ILE A 148 6.19 -2.37 -14.00
C ILE A 148 7.02 -3.62 -14.30
N HIS A 149 7.94 -3.92 -13.43
CA HIS A 149 8.73 -5.15 -13.48
C HIS A 149 8.12 -6.19 -12.55
N ILE A 150 7.96 -7.41 -13.07
CA ILE A 150 7.34 -8.54 -12.38
C ILE A 150 8.35 -9.69 -12.32
#